data_836350b20e7500d430016b88c806f6fb
#
_entry.id   836350b20e7500d430016b88c806f6fb
#
_cell.length_a   1.000
_cell.length_b   1.000
_cell.length_c   1.000
_cell.angle_alpha   90.00
_cell.angle_beta   90.00
_cell.angle_gamma   90.00
#
_symmetry.space_group_name_H-M   'P 1'
#
loop_
_entity.id
_entity.type
_entity.pdbx_description
1 polymer ?
#
loop_
_entity_poly.entity_id
_entity_poly.type
_entity_poly.pdbx_seq_one_letter_code
_entity_poly.pdbx_strand_id
1 'polypeptide(L)'
;MIQTGNIKRINCPFNDMKKVLISLLLTCPVYAFAQKTVQVLEVPGKSSYAAIHSDHFAVLPSGRYVKPAGELVRITHDPFGMAISPDGSKVVTLHNGVFSIINTGNLGVTRVPSYDKKIPSPLGAGSFLGVAIAKDNRTLYLSGGDNGAVIVYDMLTMTRRDSISLNGPVGDEKFDDSFTSDLMLLDNGKLLVLDRGNFRMVVVDAQTRKLEGSVKTGRQPFGIALSPDKKTVFVANVGMYEYPLIEGATPANYDSILISRHPYGDGTREAIEGTVVEGRKIPGVGSPLHEDAMCVFAIDLATLRVTRKYKTGYQVGEIIEDAEVVGGASPNSIAVGKNYAYVSNATNDIISVIDYKQEKIVKQIPVVIDERLKKYRGAIPF
;
A
#
# COMPACT_ATOMS: atom_id res chain seq x y z
N MET A 1 79.67 -37.07 41.73
CA MET A 1 80.15 -36.10 40.71
C MET A 1 78.97 -35.33 40.22
N ILE A 2 78.79 -34.13 40.71
CA ILE A 2 77.70 -33.25 40.38
C ILE A 2 78.32 -32.08 39.60
N GLN A 3 77.90 -31.98 38.31
CA GLN A 3 78.30 -30.87 37.40
C GLN A 3 77.38 -29.70 37.61
N THR A 4 77.96 -28.54 37.99
CA THR A 4 77.28 -27.26 38.14
C THR A 4 77.21 -26.60 36.80
N GLY A 5 76.01 -26.41 36.27
CA GLY A 5 75.73 -25.67 35.00
C GLY A 5 75.60 -24.16 35.31
N ASN A 6 76.31 -23.37 34.55
CA ASN A 6 76.33 -21.90 34.59
C ASN A 6 74.96 -21.29 34.20
N ILE A 7 74.37 -20.50 35.10
CA ILE A 7 73.23 -19.64 34.80
C ILE A 7 73.74 -18.34 34.17
N LYS A 8 73.56 -18.14 32.91
CA LYS A 8 73.76 -16.85 32.22
C LYS A 8 72.64 -15.87 32.68
N ARG A 9 73.02 -14.80 33.33
CA ARG A 9 72.16 -13.65 33.57
C ARG A 9 71.80 -13.00 32.21
N ILE A 10 70.50 -12.96 31.86
CA ILE A 10 69.97 -12.17 30.78
C ILE A 10 69.83 -10.74 31.36
N ASN A 11 70.62 -9.82 30.90
CA ASN A 11 70.42 -8.39 31.13
C ASN A 11 69.35 -7.90 30.21
N CYS A 12 68.15 -7.67 30.72
CA CYS A 12 67.10 -6.95 30.00
C CYS A 12 67.40 -5.43 30.19
N PRO A 13 67.63 -4.68 29.12
CA PRO A 13 67.84 -3.26 29.22
C PRO A 13 66.54 -2.54 29.56
N PHE A 14 66.56 -1.85 30.72
CA PHE A 14 65.44 -1.08 31.23
C PHE A 14 64.88 0.01 30.27
N ASN A 15 65.58 0.28 29.16
CA ASN A 15 65.19 1.24 28.13
C ASN A 15 64.12 0.69 27.14
N ASP A 16 64.00 -0.61 26.98
CA ASP A 16 63.03 -1.18 26.03
C ASP A 16 61.62 -1.32 26.64
N MET A 17 61.55 -1.49 27.97
CA MET A 17 60.26 -1.48 28.67
C MET A 17 59.56 -0.11 28.62
N LYS A 18 60.31 1.00 28.64
CA LYS A 18 59.72 2.35 28.47
C LYS A 18 59.20 2.58 27.08
N LYS A 19 59.83 2.05 26.03
CA LYS A 19 59.37 2.15 24.64
C LYS A 19 58.13 1.29 24.40
N VAL A 20 58.04 0.11 25.00
CA VAL A 20 56.86 -0.76 24.93
C VAL A 20 55.67 -0.15 25.67
N LEU A 21 55.91 0.47 26.87
CA LEU A 21 54.86 1.15 27.61
C LEU A 21 54.35 2.41 26.91
N ILE A 22 55.22 3.18 26.25
CA ILE A 22 54.84 4.36 25.47
C ILE A 22 54.09 3.94 24.20
N SER A 23 54.46 2.82 23.54
CA SER A 23 53.76 2.30 22.38
C SER A 23 52.37 1.78 22.76
N LEU A 24 52.19 1.13 23.93
CA LEU A 24 50.87 0.69 24.41
C LEU A 24 49.95 1.86 24.82
N LEU A 25 50.52 2.95 25.37
CA LEU A 25 49.76 4.16 25.72
C LEU A 25 49.31 4.98 24.50
N LEU A 26 50.04 4.90 23.37
CA LEU A 26 49.65 5.58 22.11
C LEU A 26 48.64 4.80 21.28
N THR A 27 48.50 3.50 21.50
CA THR A 27 47.52 2.69 20.77
C THR A 27 46.15 2.55 21.49
N CYS A 28 46.15 2.80 22.83
CA CYS A 28 44.90 2.71 23.62
C CYS A 28 43.84 3.77 23.32
N PRO A 29 44.17 5.04 23.00
CA PRO A 29 43.12 6.03 22.73
C PRO A 29 42.46 5.89 21.35
N VAL A 30 43.05 5.14 20.41
CA VAL A 30 42.47 4.98 19.05
C VAL A 30 41.28 4.02 19.07
N TYR A 31 41.25 3.08 20.01
CA TYR A 31 40.09 2.17 20.16
C TYR A 31 38.92 2.75 20.94
N ALA A 32 39.15 3.81 21.75
CA ALA A 32 38.10 4.42 22.55
C ALA A 32 37.16 5.35 21.76
N PHE A 33 37.54 5.78 20.54
CA PHE A 33 36.72 6.65 19.68
C PHE A 33 35.84 5.90 18.69
N ALA A 34 35.89 4.57 18.69
CA ALA A 34 35.07 3.74 17.74
C ALA A 34 33.70 3.32 18.33
N GLN A 35 33.32 3.74 19.52
CA GLN A 35 31.96 3.56 19.98
C GLN A 35 31.09 4.58 19.30
N LYS A 36 30.39 4.14 18.18
CA LYS A 36 29.23 4.86 17.69
C LYS A 36 28.30 5.09 18.87
N THR A 37 28.09 6.32 19.26
CA THR A 37 27.05 6.67 20.23
C THR A 37 25.75 6.11 19.70
N VAL A 38 25.22 5.08 20.34
CA VAL A 38 23.89 4.55 20.01
C VAL A 38 22.90 5.65 20.38
N GLN A 39 22.31 6.26 19.37
CA GLN A 39 21.27 7.23 19.60
C GLN A 39 20.02 6.48 20.02
N VAL A 40 19.64 6.57 21.28
CA VAL A 40 18.40 6.02 21.80
C VAL A 40 17.29 7.02 21.47
N LEU A 41 16.35 6.63 20.61
CA LEU A 41 15.15 7.40 20.36
C LEU A 41 14.14 7.12 21.47
N GLU A 42 13.82 8.14 22.23
CA GLU A 42 12.76 8.06 23.22
C GLU A 42 11.43 8.58 22.64
N VAL A 43 10.33 7.90 22.96
CA VAL A 43 8.99 8.31 22.59
C VAL A 43 8.27 8.88 23.83
N PRO A 44 7.35 9.87 23.64
CA PRO A 44 6.70 10.54 24.78
C PRO A 44 5.94 9.61 25.71
N GLY A 45 5.31 8.58 25.18
CA GLY A 45 4.50 7.61 25.91
C GLY A 45 5.22 6.34 26.32
N LYS A 46 6.57 6.35 26.44
CA LYS A 46 7.35 5.14 26.78
C LYS A 46 6.92 4.42 28.06
N SER A 47 6.31 5.14 28.99
CA SER A 47 5.81 4.61 30.26
C SER A 47 4.28 4.55 30.33
N SER A 48 3.59 4.75 29.21
CA SER A 48 2.14 4.78 29.12
C SER A 48 1.62 3.55 28.40
N TYR A 49 0.47 3.03 28.81
CA TYR A 49 -0.25 2.03 28.02
C TYR A 49 -0.90 2.68 26.81
N ALA A 50 -1.07 1.88 25.73
CA ALA A 50 -1.84 2.31 24.58
C ALA A 50 -3.27 2.68 25.00
N ALA A 51 -3.73 3.89 24.66
CA ALA A 51 -5.02 4.40 25.05
C ALA A 51 -5.49 5.52 24.12
N ILE A 52 -6.81 5.67 24.01
CA ILE A 52 -7.45 6.84 23.38
C ILE A 52 -8.02 7.67 24.53
N HIS A 53 -7.52 8.89 24.68
CA HIS A 53 -7.93 9.81 25.74
C HIS A 53 -9.10 10.70 25.30
N SER A 54 -9.88 11.17 26.26
CA SER A 54 -11.05 12.04 26.01
C SER A 54 -10.70 13.44 25.51
N ASP A 55 -9.45 13.87 25.72
CA ASP A 55 -8.90 15.17 25.29
C ASP A 55 -8.31 15.13 23.87
N HIS A 56 -8.78 14.21 23.05
CA HIS A 56 -8.45 14.09 21.62
C HIS A 56 -6.98 13.74 21.31
N PHE A 57 -6.30 13.06 22.21
CA PHE A 57 -5.04 12.43 21.85
C PHE A 57 -5.05 10.91 22.11
N ALA A 58 -4.19 10.20 21.42
CA ALA A 58 -4.01 8.78 21.61
C ALA A 58 -2.54 8.44 21.86
N VAL A 59 -2.32 7.44 22.72
CA VAL A 59 -1.01 6.79 22.90
C VAL A 59 -1.04 5.51 22.09
N LEU A 60 -0.19 5.41 21.07
CA LEU A 60 -0.05 4.22 20.24
C LEU A 60 0.69 3.11 21.00
N PRO A 61 0.54 1.82 20.59
CA PRO A 61 1.35 0.73 21.14
C PRO A 61 2.86 0.95 21.08
N SER A 62 3.32 1.78 20.12
CA SER A 62 4.71 2.22 19.99
C SER A 62 5.13 3.30 21.00
N GLY A 63 4.23 3.76 21.87
CA GLY A 63 4.46 4.88 22.79
C GLY A 63 4.46 6.27 22.14
N ARG A 64 4.14 6.36 20.84
CA ARG A 64 4.00 7.66 20.17
C ARG A 64 2.64 8.28 20.47
N TYR A 65 2.59 9.60 20.52
CA TYR A 65 1.34 10.35 20.65
C TYR A 65 0.80 10.73 19.29
N VAL A 66 -0.50 10.56 19.11
CA VAL A 66 -1.25 11.07 17.96
C VAL A 66 -2.25 12.08 18.47
N LYS A 67 -2.13 13.32 17.99
CA LYS A 67 -3.04 14.41 18.33
C LYS A 67 -3.38 15.18 17.05
N PRO A 68 -4.47 14.81 16.37
CA PRO A 68 -4.94 15.53 15.19
C PRO A 68 -5.31 16.98 15.50
N ALA A 69 -5.22 17.84 14.49
CA ALA A 69 -5.57 19.26 14.62
C ALA A 69 -7.08 19.53 14.63
N GLY A 70 -7.88 18.58 14.10
CA GLY A 70 -9.35 18.69 14.00
C GLY A 70 -10.06 17.91 15.10
N GLU A 71 -11.38 17.90 15.01
CA GLU A 71 -12.22 17.07 15.87
C GLU A 71 -12.08 15.59 15.48
N LEU A 72 -12.05 14.73 16.48
CA LEU A 72 -11.96 13.29 16.30
C LEU A 72 -13.35 12.66 16.36
N VAL A 73 -13.70 11.95 15.31
CA VAL A 73 -14.91 11.13 15.28
C VAL A 73 -14.53 9.68 15.45
N ARG A 74 -15.04 9.06 16.53
CA ARG A 74 -14.77 7.64 16.77
C ARG A 74 -15.65 6.79 15.88
N ILE A 75 -15.00 6.00 15.03
CA ILE A 75 -15.62 5.03 14.12
C ILE A 75 -15.10 3.62 14.42
N THR A 76 -15.35 2.65 13.56
CA THR A 76 -14.75 1.31 13.68
C THR A 76 -13.26 1.33 13.28
N HIS A 77 -12.57 0.18 13.38
CA HIS A 77 -11.14 0.05 13.07
C HIS A 77 -10.87 0.15 11.55
N ASP A 78 -9.65 0.49 11.21
CA ASP A 78 -9.06 0.43 9.87
C ASP A 78 -9.90 1.11 8.77
N PRO A 79 -10.19 2.43 8.86
CA PRO A 79 -10.82 3.16 7.76
C PRO A 79 -9.82 3.34 6.61
N PHE A 80 -10.20 2.91 5.40
CA PHE A 80 -9.41 3.06 4.18
C PHE A 80 -10.10 3.99 3.17
N GLY A 81 -11.26 3.60 2.68
CA GLY A 81 -12.03 4.41 1.74
C GLY A 81 -12.85 5.49 2.43
N MET A 82 -12.96 6.65 1.81
CA MET A 82 -13.78 7.75 2.32
C MET A 82 -14.40 8.55 1.19
N ALA A 83 -15.68 8.90 1.35
CA ALA A 83 -16.39 9.82 0.46
C ALA A 83 -17.23 10.81 1.25
N ILE A 84 -17.34 12.04 0.74
CA ILE A 84 -18.24 13.07 1.23
C ILE A 84 -19.44 13.20 0.30
N SER A 85 -20.64 13.37 0.85
CA SER A 85 -21.84 13.62 0.04
C SER A 85 -21.73 14.96 -0.70
N PRO A 86 -22.34 15.09 -1.90
CA PRO A 86 -22.30 16.33 -2.69
C PRO A 86 -22.79 17.58 -1.93
N ASP A 87 -23.74 17.43 -1.00
CA ASP A 87 -24.22 18.49 -0.13
C ASP A 87 -23.37 18.73 1.12
N GLY A 88 -22.30 17.94 1.30
CA GLY A 88 -21.43 18.03 2.46
C GLY A 88 -22.03 17.52 3.80
N SER A 89 -23.28 17.03 3.81
CA SER A 89 -23.98 16.65 5.04
C SER A 89 -23.55 15.31 5.63
N LYS A 90 -22.90 14.45 4.84
CA LYS A 90 -22.46 13.11 5.26
C LYS A 90 -21.06 12.80 4.77
N VAL A 91 -20.33 12.09 5.61
CA VAL A 91 -19.10 11.37 5.22
C VAL A 91 -19.34 9.89 5.40
N VAL A 92 -18.93 9.09 4.42
CA VAL A 92 -18.94 7.64 4.52
C VAL A 92 -17.51 7.15 4.55
N THR A 93 -17.18 6.31 5.53
CA THR A 93 -15.88 5.63 5.62
C THR A 93 -16.09 4.14 5.42
N LEU A 94 -15.24 3.53 4.58
CA LEU A 94 -15.30 2.11 4.27
C LEU A 94 -14.16 1.37 4.98
N HIS A 95 -14.50 0.23 5.55
CA HIS A 95 -13.62 -0.67 6.28
C HIS A 95 -13.79 -2.07 5.72
N ASN A 96 -12.98 -3.02 6.10
CA ASN A 96 -13.13 -4.39 5.62
C ASN A 96 -14.48 -5.00 6.06
N GLY A 97 -15.43 -5.07 5.12
CA GLY A 97 -16.78 -5.61 5.36
C GLY A 97 -17.72 -4.74 6.19
N VAL A 98 -17.32 -3.53 6.55
CA VAL A 98 -18.05 -2.57 7.38
C VAL A 98 -17.96 -1.18 6.79
N PHE A 99 -18.97 -0.34 6.97
CA PHE A 99 -18.85 1.09 6.71
C PHE A 99 -19.55 1.92 7.79
N SER A 100 -19.15 3.18 7.89
CA SER A 100 -19.76 4.14 8.82
C SER A 100 -20.25 5.35 8.05
N ILE A 101 -21.47 5.81 8.37
CA ILE A 101 -22.04 7.05 7.87
C ILE A 101 -21.95 8.07 9.00
N ILE A 102 -21.26 9.17 8.77
CA ILE A 102 -21.03 10.26 9.74
C ILE A 102 -21.83 11.46 9.28
N ASN A 103 -22.69 11.99 10.14
CA ASN A 103 -23.35 13.27 9.93
C ASN A 103 -22.38 14.40 10.25
N THR A 104 -22.11 15.31 9.30
CA THR A 104 -21.11 16.37 9.48
C THR A 104 -21.60 17.51 10.42
N GLY A 105 -22.90 17.67 10.59
CA GLY A 105 -23.47 18.73 11.43
C GLY A 105 -23.40 18.44 12.93
N ASN A 106 -23.53 17.17 13.34
CA ASN A 106 -23.55 16.76 14.75
C ASN A 106 -22.54 15.64 15.08
N LEU A 107 -21.74 15.21 14.12
CA LEU A 107 -20.75 14.14 14.23
C LEU A 107 -21.32 12.78 14.67
N GLY A 108 -22.63 12.60 14.52
CA GLY A 108 -23.31 11.34 14.81
C GLY A 108 -22.88 10.25 13.82
N VAL A 109 -22.60 9.05 14.32
CA VAL A 109 -22.10 7.92 13.53
C VAL A 109 -23.15 6.81 13.48
N THR A 110 -23.46 6.37 12.26
CA THR A 110 -24.25 5.17 12.01
C THR A 110 -23.33 4.11 11.40
N ARG A 111 -23.11 3.01 12.11
CA ARG A 111 -22.28 1.88 11.65
C ARG A 111 -23.14 0.86 10.90
N VAL A 112 -22.64 0.31 9.81
CA VAL A 112 -23.25 -0.79 9.05
C VAL A 112 -22.24 -1.93 8.91
N PRO A 113 -22.52 -3.15 9.43
CA PRO A 113 -23.74 -3.53 10.15
C PRO A 113 -23.87 -2.85 11.53
N SER A 114 -25.09 -2.66 11.98
CA SER A 114 -25.32 -2.14 13.34
C SER A 114 -24.90 -3.15 14.41
N TYR A 115 -24.52 -2.65 15.61
CA TYR A 115 -24.11 -3.52 16.71
C TYR A 115 -25.24 -4.47 17.18
N ASP A 116 -26.48 -4.02 17.11
CA ASP A 116 -27.67 -4.83 17.44
C ASP A 116 -28.14 -5.75 16.30
N LYS A 117 -27.38 -5.77 15.17
CA LYS A 117 -27.63 -6.56 13.97
C LYS A 117 -28.98 -6.31 13.26
N LYS A 118 -29.69 -5.24 13.60
CA LYS A 118 -30.91 -4.87 12.88
C LYS A 118 -30.65 -4.37 11.48
N ILE A 119 -29.48 -3.76 11.26
CA ILE A 119 -28.98 -3.36 9.94
C ILE A 119 -27.84 -4.33 9.57
N PRO A 120 -28.05 -5.25 8.64
CA PRO A 120 -27.01 -6.19 8.21
C PRO A 120 -25.96 -5.52 7.32
N SER A 121 -24.75 -6.07 7.25
CA SER A 121 -23.77 -5.65 6.26
C SER A 121 -24.19 -6.10 4.86
N PRO A 122 -24.16 -5.20 3.87
CA PRO A 122 -24.29 -5.60 2.46
C PRO A 122 -22.98 -6.11 1.86
N LEU A 123 -21.87 -6.05 2.61
CA LEU A 123 -20.50 -6.26 2.14
C LEU A 123 -19.97 -7.61 2.59
N GLY A 124 -19.13 -8.20 1.74
CA GLY A 124 -18.27 -9.36 2.05
C GLY A 124 -16.86 -8.95 2.46
N ALA A 125 -15.95 -9.93 2.51
CA ALA A 125 -14.55 -9.71 2.75
C ALA A 125 -13.89 -8.93 1.60
N GLY A 126 -12.78 -8.23 1.89
CA GLY A 126 -12.01 -7.49 0.89
C GLY A 126 -12.62 -6.17 0.42
N SER A 127 -13.78 -5.75 0.91
CA SER A 127 -14.39 -4.46 0.59
C SER A 127 -13.86 -3.38 1.54
N PHE A 128 -12.91 -2.55 1.09
CA PHE A 128 -12.27 -1.59 2.02
C PHE A 128 -11.95 -0.21 1.41
N LEU A 129 -11.89 -0.04 0.09
CA LEU A 129 -11.37 1.19 -0.50
C LEU A 129 -12.42 1.99 -1.29
N GLY A 130 -13.06 1.38 -2.27
CA GLY A 130 -13.93 2.08 -3.21
C GLY A 130 -15.27 2.50 -2.60
N VAL A 131 -15.50 3.81 -2.50
CA VAL A 131 -16.74 4.37 -2.02
C VAL A 131 -17.08 5.66 -2.77
N ALA A 132 -18.32 5.79 -3.26
CA ALA A 132 -18.80 7.01 -3.90
C ALA A 132 -20.27 7.26 -3.55
N ILE A 133 -20.64 8.54 -3.40
CA ILE A 133 -22.00 8.97 -3.11
C ILE A 133 -22.57 9.69 -4.34
N ALA A 134 -23.76 9.29 -4.78
CA ALA A 134 -24.43 9.92 -5.90
C ALA A 134 -24.94 11.33 -5.59
N LYS A 135 -25.27 12.09 -6.64
CA LYS A 135 -25.76 13.47 -6.53
C LYS A 135 -27.08 13.61 -5.76
N ASP A 136 -27.80 12.51 -5.56
CA ASP A 136 -29.02 12.46 -4.75
C ASP A 136 -28.77 12.47 -3.23
N ASN A 137 -27.49 12.47 -2.81
CA ASN A 137 -27.04 12.38 -1.40
C ASN A 137 -27.60 11.14 -0.65
N ARG A 138 -28.06 10.15 -1.37
CA ARG A 138 -28.75 8.96 -0.86
C ARG A 138 -28.16 7.65 -1.36
N THR A 139 -27.88 7.57 -2.66
CA THR A 139 -27.35 6.36 -3.29
C THR A 139 -25.85 6.28 -3.04
N LEU A 140 -25.40 5.18 -2.42
CA LEU A 140 -24.02 4.87 -2.12
C LEU A 140 -23.58 3.70 -2.99
N TYR A 141 -22.41 3.85 -3.61
CA TYR A 141 -21.70 2.80 -4.33
C TYR A 141 -20.49 2.36 -3.52
N LEU A 142 -20.38 1.06 -3.29
CA LEU A 142 -19.32 0.46 -2.48
C LEU A 142 -18.63 -0.65 -3.28
N SER A 143 -17.30 -0.71 -3.24
CA SER A 143 -16.59 -1.88 -3.76
C SER A 143 -16.91 -3.10 -2.90
N GLY A 144 -17.31 -4.19 -3.55
CA GLY A 144 -17.68 -5.44 -2.87
C GLY A 144 -16.50 -6.38 -2.60
N GLY A 145 -15.27 -5.99 -2.97
CA GLY A 145 -14.08 -6.79 -2.77
C GLY A 145 -14.12 -8.10 -3.57
N ASP A 146 -13.96 -9.22 -2.88
CA ASP A 146 -13.95 -10.58 -3.44
C ASP A 146 -15.30 -11.02 -4.05
N ASN A 147 -16.39 -10.30 -3.80
CA ASN A 147 -17.65 -10.52 -4.50
C ASN A 147 -17.58 -10.14 -6.00
N GLY A 148 -16.53 -9.47 -6.44
CA GLY A 148 -16.36 -9.00 -7.82
C GLY A 148 -17.45 -8.05 -8.29
N ALA A 149 -18.05 -7.29 -7.38
CA ALA A 149 -19.20 -6.44 -7.69
C ALA A 149 -19.10 -5.06 -7.03
N VAL A 150 -19.88 -4.11 -7.56
CA VAL A 150 -20.19 -2.84 -6.89
C VAL A 150 -21.54 -2.98 -6.20
N ILE A 151 -21.60 -2.71 -4.90
CA ILE A 151 -22.83 -2.74 -4.13
C ILE A 151 -23.52 -1.39 -4.22
N VAL A 152 -24.81 -1.39 -4.57
CA VAL A 152 -25.67 -0.21 -4.57
C VAL A 152 -26.49 -0.19 -3.29
N TYR A 153 -26.26 0.81 -2.45
CA TYR A 153 -26.88 0.91 -1.13
C TYR A 153 -27.66 2.21 -0.98
N ASP A 154 -28.79 2.13 -0.28
CA ASP A 154 -29.64 3.28 0.01
C ASP A 154 -29.42 3.74 1.46
N MET A 155 -28.81 4.91 1.62
CA MET A 155 -28.54 5.48 2.94
C MET A 155 -29.79 5.97 3.70
N LEU A 156 -30.94 6.14 3.02
CA LEU A 156 -32.18 6.54 3.67
C LEU A 156 -32.92 5.35 4.28
N THR A 157 -33.06 4.28 3.49
CA THR A 157 -33.71 3.05 3.96
C THR A 157 -32.77 2.09 4.66
N MET A 158 -31.47 2.38 4.63
CA MET A 158 -30.40 1.54 5.19
C MET A 158 -30.42 0.11 4.64
N THR A 159 -30.63 -0.04 3.34
CA THR A 159 -30.73 -1.32 2.66
C THR A 159 -29.90 -1.39 1.39
N ARG A 160 -29.38 -2.58 1.09
CA ARG A 160 -28.84 -2.88 -0.24
C ARG A 160 -29.97 -2.88 -1.25
N ARG A 161 -29.85 -2.04 -2.30
CA ARG A 161 -30.79 -2.01 -3.40
C ARG A 161 -30.42 -3.02 -4.48
N ASP A 162 -29.10 -3.15 -4.76
CA ASP A 162 -28.62 -3.97 -5.84
C ASP A 162 -27.12 -4.27 -5.75
N SER A 163 -26.61 -4.99 -6.77
CA SER A 163 -25.18 -5.13 -7.02
C SER A 163 -24.91 -5.23 -8.53
N ILE A 164 -23.79 -4.66 -8.94
CA ILE A 164 -23.34 -4.65 -10.33
C ILE A 164 -22.12 -5.57 -10.40
N SER A 165 -22.29 -6.77 -10.95
CA SER A 165 -21.17 -7.70 -11.13
C SER A 165 -20.22 -7.21 -12.21
N LEU A 166 -18.91 -7.32 -11.98
CA LEU A 166 -17.90 -7.10 -13.00
C LEU A 166 -17.54 -8.37 -13.77
N ASN A 167 -18.02 -9.54 -13.30
CA ASN A 167 -17.87 -10.79 -14.02
C ASN A 167 -18.81 -10.82 -15.23
N GLY A 168 -18.36 -11.44 -16.30
CA GLY A 168 -19.11 -11.56 -17.54
C GLY A 168 -18.40 -10.95 -18.75
N PRO A 169 -19.09 -10.84 -19.91
CA PRO A 169 -18.50 -10.33 -21.13
C PRO A 169 -18.37 -8.81 -21.10
N VAL A 170 -17.25 -8.30 -21.62
CA VAL A 170 -17.02 -6.89 -21.93
C VAL A 170 -16.31 -6.81 -23.28
N GLY A 171 -16.99 -6.34 -24.30
CA GLY A 171 -16.51 -6.48 -25.69
C GLY A 171 -16.40 -7.95 -26.10
N ASP A 172 -15.26 -8.33 -26.63
CA ASP A 172 -14.96 -9.71 -27.07
C ASP A 172 -14.32 -10.58 -25.96
N GLU A 173 -14.09 -10.01 -24.78
CA GLU A 173 -13.45 -10.71 -23.65
C GLU A 173 -14.49 -11.12 -22.60
N LYS A 174 -14.23 -12.25 -21.92
CA LYS A 174 -15.01 -12.71 -20.78
C LYS A 174 -14.13 -12.71 -19.54
N PHE A 175 -14.64 -12.17 -18.45
CA PHE A 175 -13.94 -12.05 -17.17
C PHE A 175 -14.69 -12.83 -16.09
N ASP A 176 -13.94 -13.52 -15.28
CA ASP A 176 -14.40 -14.22 -14.09
C ASP A 176 -13.46 -13.83 -12.90
N ASP A 177 -13.81 -14.19 -11.69
CA ASP A 177 -13.00 -13.94 -10.46
C ASP A 177 -12.59 -12.47 -10.25
N SER A 178 -13.48 -11.54 -10.62
CA SER A 178 -13.27 -10.12 -10.39
C SER A 178 -13.13 -9.80 -8.90
N PHE A 179 -12.23 -8.88 -8.57
CA PHE A 179 -12.06 -8.35 -7.22
C PHE A 179 -12.07 -6.82 -7.31
N THR A 180 -13.13 -6.18 -6.78
CA THR A 180 -13.25 -4.72 -6.82
C THR A 180 -12.42 -4.07 -5.73
N SER A 181 -11.51 -3.15 -6.09
CA SER A 181 -10.71 -2.36 -5.13
C SER A 181 -11.26 -0.95 -4.97
N ASP A 182 -10.86 -0.02 -5.81
CA ASP A 182 -11.32 1.37 -5.76
C ASP A 182 -12.36 1.68 -6.84
N LEU A 183 -13.14 2.73 -6.65
CA LEU A 183 -14.10 3.19 -7.63
C LEU A 183 -14.31 4.71 -7.59
N MET A 184 -14.76 5.26 -8.71
CA MET A 184 -15.07 6.68 -8.85
C MET A 184 -16.36 6.86 -9.62
N LEU A 185 -17.26 7.72 -9.12
CA LEU A 185 -18.46 8.12 -9.83
C LEU A 185 -18.21 9.43 -10.62
N LEU A 186 -18.42 9.40 -11.91
CA LEU A 186 -18.29 10.54 -12.80
C LEU A 186 -19.58 11.38 -12.83
N ASP A 187 -19.46 12.65 -13.22
CA ASP A 187 -20.61 13.58 -13.32
C ASP A 187 -21.70 13.11 -14.31
N ASN A 188 -21.32 12.33 -15.31
CA ASN A 188 -22.23 11.77 -16.31
C ASN A 188 -22.94 10.48 -15.87
N GLY A 189 -22.78 10.08 -14.60
CA GLY A 189 -23.40 8.89 -14.03
C GLY A 189 -22.68 7.57 -14.32
N LYS A 190 -21.48 7.60 -14.88
CA LYS A 190 -20.65 6.41 -15.05
C LYS A 190 -19.77 6.16 -13.84
N LEU A 191 -19.59 4.89 -13.51
CA LEU A 191 -18.61 4.44 -12.51
C LEU A 191 -17.35 3.94 -13.23
N LEU A 192 -16.21 4.38 -12.78
CA LEU A 192 -14.93 3.74 -13.07
C LEU A 192 -14.61 2.83 -11.89
N VAL A 193 -14.39 1.56 -12.15
CA VAL A 193 -14.18 0.55 -11.11
C VAL A 193 -12.90 -0.21 -11.38
N LEU A 194 -12.02 -0.28 -10.41
CA LEU A 194 -10.80 -1.08 -10.50
C LEU A 194 -11.10 -2.54 -10.15
N ASP A 195 -10.83 -3.41 -11.09
CA ASP A 195 -10.89 -4.87 -10.94
C ASP A 195 -9.47 -5.41 -10.73
N ARG A 196 -9.13 -5.60 -9.48
CA ARG A 196 -7.82 -6.08 -9.05
C ARG A 196 -7.57 -7.54 -9.44
N GLY A 197 -8.64 -8.34 -9.52
CA GLY A 197 -8.54 -9.76 -9.89
C GLY A 197 -8.07 -9.93 -11.34
N ASN A 198 -8.56 -9.09 -12.24
CA ASN A 198 -8.26 -9.15 -13.67
C ASN A 198 -7.33 -8.02 -14.16
N PHE A 199 -6.73 -7.25 -13.27
CA PHE A 199 -5.82 -6.15 -13.59
C PHE A 199 -6.38 -5.18 -14.64
N ARG A 200 -7.59 -4.64 -14.39
CA ARG A 200 -8.28 -3.75 -15.33
C ARG A 200 -9.05 -2.65 -14.62
N MET A 201 -9.36 -1.61 -15.36
CA MET A 201 -10.40 -0.63 -15.03
C MET A 201 -11.62 -0.90 -15.90
N VAL A 202 -12.80 -0.93 -15.28
CA VAL A 202 -14.08 -1.17 -15.95
C VAL A 202 -14.92 0.10 -15.91
N VAL A 203 -15.55 0.45 -17.03
CA VAL A 203 -16.53 1.53 -17.12
C VAL A 203 -17.94 0.92 -17.01
N VAL A 204 -18.70 1.39 -16.04
CA VAL A 204 -20.03 0.90 -15.73
C VAL A 204 -21.02 2.06 -15.82
N ASP A 205 -22.12 1.89 -16.54
CA ASP A 205 -23.24 2.81 -16.43
C ASP A 205 -24.01 2.53 -15.13
N ALA A 206 -23.99 3.48 -14.21
CA ALA A 206 -24.55 3.30 -12.87
C ALA A 206 -26.09 3.19 -12.87
N GLN A 207 -26.77 3.72 -13.89
CA GLN A 207 -28.23 3.70 -14.03
C GLN A 207 -28.70 2.39 -14.65
N THR A 208 -28.11 2.01 -15.79
CA THR A 208 -28.48 0.80 -16.53
C THR A 208 -27.77 -0.45 -16.01
N ARG A 209 -26.69 -0.27 -15.20
CA ARG A 209 -25.84 -1.31 -14.62
C ARG A 209 -25.08 -2.14 -15.65
N LYS A 210 -24.93 -1.61 -16.86
CA LYS A 210 -24.21 -2.26 -17.95
C LYS A 210 -22.71 -1.96 -17.87
N LEU A 211 -21.90 -2.97 -18.12
CA LEU A 211 -20.48 -2.81 -18.38
C LEU A 211 -20.32 -2.28 -19.80
N GLU A 212 -19.72 -1.11 -19.95
CA GLU A 212 -19.61 -0.43 -21.26
C GLU A 212 -18.24 -0.57 -21.89
N GLY A 213 -17.22 -0.79 -21.08
CA GLY A 213 -15.86 -0.93 -21.56
C GLY A 213 -14.91 -1.36 -20.47
N SER A 214 -13.73 -1.77 -20.90
CA SER A 214 -12.66 -2.23 -20.02
C SER A 214 -11.31 -1.86 -20.62
N VAL A 215 -10.34 -1.56 -19.77
CA VAL A 215 -8.96 -1.33 -20.18
C VAL A 215 -8.02 -2.01 -19.19
N LYS A 216 -7.02 -2.74 -19.71
CA LYS A 216 -5.99 -3.38 -18.92
C LYS A 216 -5.17 -2.32 -18.18
N THR A 217 -4.89 -2.57 -16.89
CA THR A 217 -4.03 -1.75 -16.04
C THR A 217 -2.71 -2.48 -15.73
N GLY A 218 -1.89 -1.91 -14.86
CA GLY A 218 -0.78 -2.63 -14.26
C GLY A 218 -1.25 -3.66 -13.22
N ARG A 219 -0.29 -4.31 -12.58
CA ARG A 219 -0.55 -5.38 -11.62
C ARG A 219 -1.24 -4.85 -10.38
N GLN A 220 -2.32 -5.50 -9.99
CA GLN A 220 -3.11 -5.20 -8.79
C GLN A 220 -3.47 -3.71 -8.67
N PRO A 221 -4.35 -3.18 -9.55
CA PRO A 221 -4.80 -1.79 -9.49
C PRO A 221 -5.45 -1.51 -8.13
N PHE A 222 -5.10 -0.37 -7.52
CA PHE A 222 -5.45 -0.09 -6.14
C PHE A 222 -6.15 1.27 -5.97
N GLY A 223 -5.53 2.38 -6.38
CA GLY A 223 -6.09 3.72 -6.27
C GLY A 223 -6.38 4.33 -7.64
N ILE A 224 -7.44 5.13 -7.74
CA ILE A 224 -7.89 5.81 -8.96
C ILE A 224 -8.05 7.31 -8.74
N ALA A 225 -7.64 8.11 -9.72
CA ALA A 225 -7.85 9.56 -9.71
C ALA A 225 -8.08 10.09 -11.12
N LEU A 226 -8.86 11.18 -11.21
CA LEU A 226 -9.20 11.83 -12.47
C LEU A 226 -8.49 13.18 -12.59
N SER A 227 -7.99 13.51 -13.77
CA SER A 227 -7.45 14.83 -14.06
C SER A 227 -8.54 15.92 -13.97
N PRO A 228 -8.21 17.18 -13.59
CA PRO A 228 -9.18 18.26 -13.48
C PRO A 228 -9.94 18.57 -14.78
N ASP A 229 -9.34 18.31 -15.94
CA ASP A 229 -9.98 18.45 -17.26
C ASP A 229 -10.85 17.24 -17.62
N LYS A 230 -10.92 16.22 -16.75
CA LYS A 230 -11.72 14.99 -16.90
C LYS A 230 -11.37 14.13 -18.10
N LYS A 231 -10.16 14.27 -18.64
CA LYS A 231 -9.71 13.50 -19.83
C LYS A 231 -8.85 12.31 -19.48
N THR A 232 -8.03 12.41 -18.43
CA THR A 232 -7.06 11.38 -18.05
C THR A 232 -7.40 10.77 -16.71
N VAL A 233 -7.49 9.46 -16.67
CA VAL A 233 -7.61 8.68 -15.45
C VAL A 233 -6.23 8.15 -15.08
N PHE A 234 -5.84 8.33 -13.84
CA PHE A 234 -4.62 7.76 -13.27
C PHE A 234 -4.98 6.57 -12.40
N VAL A 235 -4.27 5.45 -12.59
CA VAL A 235 -4.45 4.23 -11.81
C VAL A 235 -3.12 3.85 -11.18
N ALA A 236 -3.09 3.80 -9.85
CA ALA A 236 -1.95 3.29 -9.09
C ALA A 236 -2.04 1.76 -9.00
N ASN A 237 -0.95 1.08 -9.32
CA ASN A 237 -0.86 -0.38 -9.38
C ASN A 237 0.19 -0.85 -8.38
N VAL A 238 -0.25 -1.43 -7.27
CA VAL A 238 0.64 -1.82 -6.14
C VAL A 238 1.37 -3.13 -6.34
N GLY A 239 0.97 -3.92 -7.34
CA GLY A 239 1.46 -5.28 -7.52
C GLY A 239 2.90 -5.34 -8.01
N MET A 240 3.73 -6.04 -7.24
CA MET A 240 5.12 -6.36 -7.61
C MET A 240 5.14 -7.57 -8.55
N TYR A 241 4.37 -8.59 -8.20
CA TYR A 241 4.30 -9.87 -8.90
C TYR A 241 2.88 -10.15 -9.39
N GLU A 242 2.77 -11.06 -10.34
CA GLU A 242 1.54 -11.75 -10.71
C GLU A 242 1.53 -13.09 -9.97
N TYR A 243 0.32 -13.57 -9.65
CA TYR A 243 0.19 -14.88 -9.01
C TYR A 243 -0.76 -15.75 -9.84
N PRO A 244 -0.35 -16.15 -11.05
CA PRO A 244 -1.19 -16.97 -11.92
C PRO A 244 -1.47 -18.30 -11.25
N LEU A 245 -2.65 -18.87 -11.45
CA LEU A 245 -3.00 -20.16 -10.91
C LEU A 245 -2.16 -21.26 -11.57
N ILE A 246 -1.80 -22.27 -10.80
CA ILE A 246 -1.19 -23.50 -11.32
C ILE A 246 -2.23 -24.21 -12.19
N GLU A 247 -1.80 -24.74 -13.33
CA GLU A 247 -2.68 -25.48 -14.23
C GLU A 247 -3.40 -26.63 -13.50
N GLY A 248 -4.72 -26.69 -13.68
CA GLY A 248 -5.58 -27.65 -13.01
C GLY A 248 -5.98 -27.28 -11.57
N ALA A 249 -5.57 -26.11 -11.06
CA ALA A 249 -6.05 -25.62 -9.76
C ALA A 249 -7.52 -25.19 -9.85
N THR A 250 -8.31 -25.66 -8.90
CA THR A 250 -9.73 -25.34 -8.73
C THR A 250 -10.01 -25.08 -7.25
N PRO A 251 -11.10 -24.41 -6.87
CA PRO A 251 -11.46 -24.24 -5.47
C PRO A 251 -11.56 -25.56 -4.69
N ALA A 252 -11.91 -26.65 -5.35
CA ALA A 252 -12.07 -27.96 -4.72
C ALA A 252 -10.75 -28.67 -4.43
N ASN A 253 -9.67 -28.36 -5.15
CA ASN A 253 -8.36 -29.02 -5.01
C ASN A 253 -7.23 -28.05 -4.62
N TYR A 254 -7.57 -26.79 -4.33
CA TYR A 254 -6.63 -25.72 -4.08
C TYR A 254 -5.58 -26.10 -3.03
N ASP A 255 -6.03 -26.58 -1.86
CA ASP A 255 -5.14 -26.94 -0.75
C ASP A 255 -4.21 -28.11 -1.08
N SER A 256 -4.65 -29.06 -1.92
CA SER A 256 -3.87 -30.23 -2.31
C SER A 256 -2.92 -29.98 -3.47
N ILE A 257 -3.25 -29.03 -4.36
CA ILE A 257 -2.43 -28.74 -5.55
C ILE A 257 -1.35 -27.68 -5.27
N LEU A 258 -1.56 -26.84 -4.26
CA LEU A 258 -0.70 -25.69 -3.90
C LEU A 258 0.22 -25.96 -2.70
N ILE A 259 0.69 -27.18 -2.49
CA ILE A 259 1.60 -27.53 -1.38
C ILE A 259 2.84 -26.62 -1.36
N SER A 260 3.31 -26.17 -2.50
CA SER A 260 4.28 -25.07 -2.62
C SER A 260 4.15 -24.46 -4.01
N ARG A 261 3.75 -23.18 -4.07
CA ARG A 261 3.64 -22.50 -5.35
C ARG A 261 5.02 -22.26 -5.96
N HIS A 262 5.93 -21.78 -5.12
CA HIS A 262 7.30 -21.50 -5.48
C HIS A 262 8.21 -22.13 -4.43
N PRO A 263 8.91 -23.20 -4.77
CA PRO A 263 9.90 -23.81 -3.87
C PRO A 263 11.14 -22.92 -3.69
N TYR A 264 11.21 -21.82 -4.43
CA TYR A 264 12.29 -20.85 -4.43
C TYR A 264 11.79 -19.48 -3.96
N GLY A 265 12.68 -18.63 -3.45
CA GLY A 265 12.34 -17.24 -3.06
C GLY A 265 11.89 -16.40 -4.26
N ASP A 266 10.97 -15.47 -4.05
CA ASP A 266 10.29 -14.67 -5.10
C ASP A 266 11.26 -13.90 -6.03
N GLY A 267 12.47 -13.59 -5.60
CA GLY A 267 13.49 -12.92 -6.42
C GLY A 267 14.34 -13.85 -7.28
N THR A 268 14.15 -15.18 -7.18
CA THR A 268 14.95 -16.13 -7.98
C THR A 268 14.45 -16.19 -9.42
N ARG A 269 15.31 -16.63 -10.32
CA ARG A 269 14.98 -16.80 -11.73
C ARG A 269 13.83 -17.78 -11.92
N GLU A 270 13.83 -18.88 -11.18
CA GLU A 270 12.82 -19.92 -11.23
C GLU A 270 11.45 -19.41 -10.80
N ALA A 271 11.41 -18.54 -9.77
CA ALA A 271 10.17 -17.92 -9.33
C ALA A 271 9.68 -16.87 -10.37
N ILE A 272 10.59 -16.08 -10.93
CA ILE A 272 10.25 -15.04 -11.92
C ILE A 272 9.76 -15.63 -13.24
N GLU A 273 10.49 -16.59 -13.80
CA GLU A 273 10.22 -17.17 -15.13
C GLU A 273 9.27 -18.38 -15.08
N GLY A 274 9.14 -19.00 -13.91
CA GLY A 274 8.46 -20.27 -13.73
C GLY A 274 9.41 -21.46 -13.81
N THR A 275 8.93 -22.62 -13.38
CA THR A 275 9.75 -23.83 -13.30
C THR A 275 8.88 -25.09 -13.42
N VAL A 276 9.50 -26.26 -13.38
CA VAL A 276 8.82 -27.56 -13.31
C VAL A 276 9.23 -28.26 -12.02
N VAL A 277 8.28 -28.62 -11.19
CA VAL A 277 8.47 -29.36 -9.94
C VAL A 277 7.70 -30.65 -10.01
N GLU A 278 8.38 -31.78 -9.87
CA GLU A 278 7.77 -33.13 -9.91
C GLU A 278 6.89 -33.36 -11.16
N GLY A 279 7.34 -32.85 -12.32
CA GLY A 279 6.64 -32.95 -13.59
C GLY A 279 5.48 -31.95 -13.77
N ARG A 280 5.19 -31.12 -12.79
CA ARG A 280 4.15 -30.09 -12.84
C ARG A 280 4.75 -28.74 -13.21
N LYS A 281 4.14 -28.06 -14.17
CA LYS A 281 4.52 -26.70 -14.56
C LYS A 281 4.02 -25.72 -13.51
N ILE A 282 4.95 -24.97 -12.90
CA ILE A 282 4.69 -23.88 -11.97
C ILE A 282 4.90 -22.57 -12.75
N PRO A 283 3.86 -21.77 -12.96
CA PRO A 283 3.99 -20.52 -13.71
C PRO A 283 4.82 -19.49 -12.92
N GLY A 284 5.60 -18.67 -13.64
CA GLY A 284 6.37 -17.58 -13.02
C GLY A 284 5.48 -16.45 -12.54
N VAL A 285 5.96 -15.72 -11.52
CA VAL A 285 5.29 -14.54 -10.98
C VAL A 285 5.63 -13.24 -11.73
N GLY A 286 6.56 -13.32 -12.68
CA GLY A 286 7.03 -12.17 -13.47
C GLY A 286 8.05 -11.30 -12.74
N SER A 287 8.76 -10.46 -13.49
CA SER A 287 9.78 -9.57 -12.93
C SER A 287 9.15 -8.40 -12.14
N PRO A 288 9.69 -8.03 -10.97
CA PRO A 288 9.28 -6.82 -10.24
C PRO A 288 9.67 -5.54 -10.96
N LEU A 289 10.61 -5.62 -11.92
CA LEU A 289 11.05 -4.50 -12.76
C LEU A 289 10.21 -4.32 -14.03
N HIS A 290 9.24 -5.22 -14.28
CA HIS A 290 8.34 -5.09 -15.42
C HIS A 290 7.60 -3.74 -15.39
N GLU A 291 7.31 -3.17 -16.56
CA GLU A 291 6.64 -1.86 -16.67
C GLU A 291 5.26 -1.82 -16.02
N ASP A 292 4.57 -2.95 -15.90
CA ASP A 292 3.25 -3.09 -15.28
C ASP A 292 3.31 -3.32 -13.76
N ALA A 293 4.52 -3.50 -13.19
CA ALA A 293 4.72 -3.70 -11.77
C ALA A 293 4.94 -2.37 -11.05
N MET A 294 4.26 -2.14 -9.92
CA MET A 294 4.44 -0.97 -9.05
C MET A 294 4.57 0.33 -9.84
N CYS A 295 3.52 0.70 -10.54
CA CYS A 295 3.51 1.79 -11.51
C CYS A 295 2.21 2.58 -11.47
N VAL A 296 2.19 3.72 -12.14
CA VAL A 296 0.97 4.50 -12.39
C VAL A 296 0.69 4.49 -13.89
N PHE A 297 -0.52 4.08 -14.26
CA PHE A 297 -1.01 4.21 -15.64
C PHE A 297 -1.78 5.50 -15.81
N ALA A 298 -1.53 6.22 -16.90
CA ALA A 298 -2.40 7.27 -17.40
C ALA A 298 -3.23 6.70 -18.54
N ILE A 299 -4.55 6.84 -18.43
CA ILE A 299 -5.54 6.27 -19.36
C ILE A 299 -6.37 7.41 -19.92
N ASP A 300 -6.47 7.51 -21.24
CA ASP A 300 -7.40 8.41 -21.88
C ASP A 300 -8.83 7.91 -21.68
N LEU A 301 -9.67 8.71 -21.03
CA LEU A 301 -11.03 8.29 -20.63
C LEU A 301 -11.97 8.12 -21.82
N ALA A 302 -11.77 8.85 -22.92
CA ALA A 302 -12.65 8.77 -24.08
C ALA A 302 -12.39 7.53 -24.93
N THR A 303 -11.12 7.14 -25.04
CA THR A 303 -10.70 6.01 -25.90
C THR A 303 -10.44 4.72 -25.12
N LEU A 304 -10.39 4.79 -23.79
CA LEU A 304 -9.98 3.70 -22.88
C LEU A 304 -8.63 3.09 -23.27
N ARG A 305 -7.67 3.95 -23.66
CA ARG A 305 -6.31 3.52 -23.99
C ARG A 305 -5.31 4.03 -22.98
N VAL A 306 -4.37 3.17 -22.61
CA VAL A 306 -3.20 3.56 -21.81
C VAL A 306 -2.33 4.48 -22.66
N THR A 307 -2.15 5.72 -22.23
CA THR A 307 -1.32 6.72 -22.91
C THR A 307 0.10 6.75 -22.37
N ARG A 308 0.26 6.49 -21.07
CA ARG A 308 1.57 6.50 -20.42
C ARG A 308 1.60 5.57 -19.21
N LYS A 309 2.81 5.03 -18.94
CA LYS A 309 3.14 4.25 -17.73
C LYS A 309 4.27 4.96 -16.99
N TYR A 310 4.14 5.15 -15.69
CA TYR A 310 5.14 5.79 -14.84
C TYR A 310 5.60 4.81 -13.78
N LYS A 311 6.88 4.47 -13.76
CA LYS A 311 7.52 3.75 -12.66
C LYS A 311 7.79 4.75 -11.55
N THR A 312 7.03 4.69 -10.47
CA THR A 312 7.11 5.63 -9.34
C THR A 312 7.99 5.07 -8.22
N GLY A 313 8.46 5.95 -7.35
CA GLY A 313 9.29 5.57 -6.21
C GLY A 313 10.62 4.94 -6.59
N TYR A 314 11.21 4.24 -5.64
CA TYR A 314 12.44 3.49 -5.83
C TYR A 314 12.12 2.05 -6.24
N GLN A 315 12.88 1.54 -7.19
CA GLN A 315 12.68 0.20 -7.75
C GLN A 315 13.40 -0.86 -6.93
N VAL A 316 12.95 -2.11 -7.05
CA VAL A 316 13.63 -3.27 -6.45
C VAL A 316 15.07 -3.34 -6.94
N GLY A 317 16.02 -3.50 -6.03
CA GLY A 317 17.46 -3.56 -6.32
C GLY A 317 18.18 -2.21 -6.31
N GLU A 318 17.46 -1.07 -6.25
CA GLU A 318 18.09 0.23 -6.04
C GLU A 318 18.68 0.33 -4.63
N ILE A 319 19.78 1.05 -4.47
CA ILE A 319 20.43 1.29 -3.16
C ILE A 319 20.04 2.66 -2.65
N ILE A 320 19.39 2.70 -1.49
CA ILE A 320 18.98 3.92 -0.81
C ILE A 320 19.54 3.90 0.62
N GLU A 321 20.33 4.92 0.96
CA GLU A 321 20.91 5.06 2.32
C GLU A 321 21.67 3.79 2.76
N ASP A 322 22.46 3.22 1.84
CA ASP A 322 23.24 1.99 2.01
C ASP A 322 22.40 0.69 2.23
N ALA A 323 21.11 0.73 1.94
CA ALA A 323 20.22 -0.42 1.98
C ALA A 323 19.59 -0.70 0.62
N GLU A 324 19.46 -1.99 0.28
CA GLU A 324 18.78 -2.41 -0.94
C GLU A 324 17.26 -2.30 -0.77
N VAL A 325 16.59 -1.74 -1.79
CA VAL A 325 15.13 -1.69 -1.88
C VAL A 325 14.61 -3.06 -2.30
N VAL A 326 14.05 -3.79 -1.36
CA VAL A 326 13.50 -5.14 -1.60
C VAL A 326 12.00 -5.13 -1.89
N GLY A 327 11.25 -4.17 -1.34
CA GLY A 327 9.79 -4.06 -1.44
C GLY A 327 9.29 -3.19 -2.59
N GLY A 328 10.20 -2.54 -3.34
CA GLY A 328 9.83 -1.59 -4.39
C GLY A 328 9.02 -0.39 -3.87
N ALA A 329 8.24 0.25 -4.72
CA ALA A 329 7.55 1.50 -4.41
C ALA A 329 6.17 1.34 -3.74
N SER A 330 5.37 0.39 -4.19
CA SER A 330 3.97 0.22 -3.79
C SER A 330 3.12 1.51 -3.91
N PRO A 331 2.95 2.07 -5.14
CA PRO A 331 2.12 3.25 -5.34
C PRO A 331 0.66 2.91 -5.03
N ASN A 332 0.01 3.67 -4.15
CA ASN A 332 -1.32 3.31 -3.66
C ASN A 332 -2.38 4.41 -3.81
N SER A 333 -2.05 5.67 -3.58
CA SER A 333 -3.01 6.75 -3.68
C SER A 333 -2.51 7.86 -4.60
N ILE A 334 -3.44 8.57 -5.25
CA ILE A 334 -3.12 9.62 -6.22
C ILE A 334 -3.98 10.84 -5.96
N ALA A 335 -3.35 12.00 -5.84
CA ALA A 335 -4.03 13.29 -5.87
C ALA A 335 -3.60 14.06 -7.13
N VAL A 336 -4.55 14.56 -7.90
CA VAL A 336 -4.27 15.23 -9.18
C VAL A 336 -4.63 16.70 -9.12
N GLY A 337 -3.62 17.55 -9.33
CA GLY A 337 -3.76 18.98 -9.49
C GLY A 337 -3.73 19.41 -10.96
N LYS A 338 -3.73 20.74 -11.20
CA LYS A 338 -3.79 21.31 -12.55
C LYS A 338 -2.68 20.88 -13.51
N ASN A 339 -1.48 20.62 -12.97
CA ASN A 339 -0.30 20.28 -13.77
C ASN A 339 0.38 19.00 -13.32
N TYR A 340 0.17 18.59 -12.09
CA TYR A 340 0.90 17.49 -11.46
C TYR A 340 -0.04 16.47 -10.84
N ALA A 341 0.34 15.21 -10.93
CA ALA A 341 -0.21 14.15 -10.11
C ALA A 341 0.82 13.78 -9.02
N TYR A 342 0.33 13.64 -7.79
CA TYR A 342 1.09 13.28 -6.60
C TYR A 342 0.74 11.87 -6.22
N VAL A 343 1.73 10.99 -6.14
CA VAL A 343 1.55 9.56 -5.90
C VAL A 343 2.26 9.16 -4.62
N SER A 344 1.52 8.65 -3.65
CA SER A 344 2.12 8.06 -2.46
C SER A 344 2.73 6.70 -2.77
N ASN A 345 3.98 6.49 -2.32
CA ASN A 345 4.70 5.23 -2.45
C ASN A 345 4.95 4.68 -1.05
N ALA A 346 4.06 3.79 -0.60
CA ALA A 346 3.96 3.38 0.80
C ALA A 346 5.23 2.73 1.35
N THR A 347 5.89 1.88 0.55
CA THR A 347 7.09 1.16 1.00
C THR A 347 8.39 1.96 0.90
N ASN A 348 8.36 3.12 0.24
CA ASN A 348 9.53 3.98 0.09
C ASN A 348 9.48 5.26 0.94
N ASP A 349 8.37 5.53 1.65
CA ASP A 349 8.16 6.78 2.40
C ASP A 349 8.37 8.04 1.56
N ILE A 350 7.89 8.03 0.31
CA ILE A 350 8.01 9.17 -0.60
C ILE A 350 6.73 9.44 -1.37
N ILE A 351 6.60 10.68 -1.86
CA ILE A 351 5.59 11.08 -2.82
C ILE A 351 6.28 11.37 -4.14
N SER A 352 5.91 10.64 -5.20
CA SER A 352 6.35 10.92 -6.57
C SER A 352 5.48 12.02 -7.18
N VAL A 353 6.12 13.01 -7.80
CA VAL A 353 5.43 14.11 -8.52
C VAL A 353 5.57 13.87 -10.01
N ILE A 354 4.46 13.62 -10.67
CA ILE A 354 4.35 13.41 -12.12
C ILE A 354 3.88 14.71 -12.76
N ASP A 355 4.69 15.30 -13.64
CA ASP A 355 4.22 16.29 -14.59
C ASP A 355 3.58 15.55 -15.76
N TYR A 356 2.26 15.43 -15.76
CA TYR A 356 1.56 14.63 -16.76
C TYR A 356 1.38 15.37 -18.10
N LYS A 357 1.72 16.67 -18.17
CA LYS A 357 1.82 17.40 -19.44
C LYS A 357 3.16 17.16 -20.13
N GLN A 358 4.24 17.05 -19.34
CA GLN A 358 5.57 16.70 -19.85
C GLN A 358 5.82 15.19 -19.83
N GLU A 359 4.84 14.41 -19.36
CA GLU A 359 4.87 12.94 -19.30
C GLU A 359 6.08 12.36 -18.56
N LYS A 360 6.51 13.00 -17.45
CA LYS A 360 7.67 12.57 -16.67
C LYS A 360 7.50 12.75 -15.17
N ILE A 361 8.22 11.97 -14.39
CA ILE A 361 8.40 12.20 -12.95
C ILE A 361 9.42 13.33 -12.79
N VAL A 362 9.03 14.40 -12.11
CA VAL A 362 9.86 15.61 -11.94
C VAL A 362 10.45 15.72 -10.56
N LYS A 363 9.89 15.02 -9.57
CA LYS A 363 10.37 15.08 -8.19
C LYS A 363 9.98 13.84 -7.38
N GLN A 364 10.84 13.47 -6.44
CA GLN A 364 10.54 12.55 -5.34
C GLN A 364 10.61 13.36 -4.03
N ILE A 365 9.53 13.35 -3.25
CA ILE A 365 9.42 14.11 -2.00
C ILE A 365 9.47 13.09 -0.85
N PRO A 366 10.55 13.03 -0.06
CA PRO A 366 10.58 12.19 1.13
C PRO A 366 9.52 12.64 2.13
N VAL A 367 8.78 11.69 2.69
CA VAL A 367 7.86 11.91 3.79
C VAL A 367 8.61 11.65 5.08
N VAL A 368 8.97 12.72 5.77
CA VAL A 368 9.70 12.65 7.04
C VAL A 368 8.86 13.26 8.15
N ILE A 369 8.88 12.61 9.30
CA ILE A 369 8.11 13.06 10.47
C ILE A 369 8.72 14.34 11.05
N ASP A 370 10.06 14.42 11.07
CA ASP A 370 10.85 15.55 11.59
C ASP A 370 12.22 15.53 10.90
N GLU A 371 12.74 16.71 10.54
CA GLU A 371 14.06 16.84 9.89
C GLU A 371 15.20 16.20 10.69
N ARG A 372 15.11 16.18 12.01
CA ARG A 372 16.08 15.49 12.89
C ARG A 372 16.04 13.97 12.72
N LEU A 373 14.93 13.45 12.22
CA LEU A 373 14.65 12.03 12.02
C LEU A 373 14.72 11.61 10.56
N LYS A 374 15.21 12.46 9.65
CA LYS A 374 15.26 12.21 8.20
C LYS A 374 16.01 10.94 7.78
N LYS A 375 16.85 10.40 8.67
CA LYS A 375 17.53 9.12 8.46
C LYS A 375 16.66 7.89 8.76
N TYR A 376 15.49 8.09 9.35
CA TYR A 376 14.60 7.00 9.75
C TYR A 376 13.40 6.98 8.81
N ARG A 377 13.05 5.79 8.35
CA ARG A 377 11.93 5.50 7.47
C ARG A 377 10.74 4.96 8.28
N GLY A 378 9.59 4.77 7.67
CA GLY A 378 8.40 4.17 8.25
C GLY A 378 7.22 5.14 8.42
N ALA A 379 7.14 6.17 7.57
CA ALA A 379 5.98 7.07 7.51
C ALA A 379 4.78 6.41 6.82
N ILE A 380 5.03 5.47 5.88
CA ILE A 380 4.04 4.69 5.13
C ILE A 380 2.92 5.61 4.60
N PRO A 381 3.18 6.52 3.64
CA PRO A 381 2.17 7.41 3.10
C PRO A 381 1.10 6.61 2.36
N PHE A 382 -0.16 6.95 2.64
CA PHE A 382 -1.32 6.28 2.05
C PHE A 382 -2.24 7.28 1.36
#